data_866cb91e34927308ab5e3fea8ecbece1
#
_entry.id   866cb91e34927308ab5e3fea8ecbece1
#
_cell.length_a   1.000
_cell.length_b   1.000
_cell.length_c   1.000
_cell.angle_alpha   90.00
_cell.angle_beta   90.00
_cell.angle_gamma   90.00
#
_symmetry.space_group_name_H-M   'P 1'
#
loop_
_entity.id
_entity.type
_entity.pdbx_description
1 polymer ?
#
loop_
_entity_poly.entity_id
_entity_poly.type
_entity_poly.pdbx_seq_one_letter_code
_entity_poly.pdbx_strand_id
1 'polypeptide(L)'
;NTSVTSLGVGAHRVHLSGGAASRPVACAECHQVPAKLDASGHTDSDLPAELSFSGVSQAQQRKPSWDRQTRRCSDSWCHSPSASGPSAEWTSDAGRLPCTGCHGSPPPAPHVQMAACARCHGDVVGDDHVSIKDRNKHIDGIVDAVVPVTCNGCHGGINDAPPSDLAGNSSTTSPGVGAHQAHVAGTGRARAVPCAECHVVPAAVADPGHLDGQGSAEVLFGGVAKTAGAEPGYVFGSCQKSYCHGASFPGGAPSG
;
A
#
# COMPACT_ATOMS: atom_id res chain seq x y z
N ASN A 1 -36.28 17.06 -11.02
CA ASN A 1 -35.12 17.78 -10.51
C ASN A 1 -33.84 17.14 -11.03
N THR A 2 -32.91 17.92 -11.54
CA THR A 2 -31.62 17.46 -12.10
C THR A 2 -30.42 18.02 -11.35
N SER A 3 -30.64 18.80 -10.29
CA SER A 3 -29.58 19.41 -9.50
C SER A 3 -28.92 18.40 -8.59
N VAL A 4 -27.59 18.35 -8.62
CA VAL A 4 -26.78 17.52 -7.70
C VAL A 4 -26.97 17.90 -6.23
N THR A 5 -27.41 19.12 -5.93
CA THR A 5 -27.72 19.54 -4.58
C THR A 5 -29.02 18.96 -4.04
N SER A 6 -29.81 18.34 -4.89
CA SER A 6 -31.03 17.62 -4.48
C SER A 6 -30.65 16.22 -3.98
N LEU A 7 -31.16 15.86 -2.79
CA LEU A 7 -30.83 14.59 -2.15
C LEU A 7 -31.14 13.36 -3.00
N GLY A 8 -32.26 13.39 -3.74
CA GLY A 8 -32.65 12.29 -4.64
C GLY A 8 -31.85 12.22 -5.95
N VAL A 9 -31.08 13.25 -6.28
CA VAL A 9 -30.19 13.28 -7.45
C VAL A 9 -28.74 13.04 -7.00
N GLY A 10 -28.20 13.89 -6.18
CA GLY A 10 -26.88 13.77 -5.58
C GLY A 10 -25.82 13.23 -6.54
N ALA A 11 -24.99 12.37 -6.06
CA ALA A 11 -23.88 11.76 -6.80
C ALA A 11 -24.27 10.58 -7.71
N HIS A 12 -25.56 10.29 -7.91
CA HIS A 12 -25.98 9.17 -8.78
C HIS A 12 -25.32 9.18 -10.16
N ARG A 13 -25.26 10.34 -10.81
CA ARG A 13 -24.68 10.44 -12.16
C ARG A 13 -23.19 10.04 -12.18
N VAL A 14 -22.44 10.46 -11.19
CA VAL A 14 -21.01 10.13 -11.08
C VAL A 14 -20.83 8.63 -10.85
N HIS A 15 -21.62 8.03 -9.98
CA HIS A 15 -21.58 6.60 -9.72
C HIS A 15 -22.00 5.78 -10.96
N LEU A 16 -23.08 6.13 -11.59
CA LEU A 16 -23.60 5.40 -12.77
C LEU A 16 -22.72 5.55 -14.01
N SER A 17 -22.04 6.67 -14.19
CA SER A 17 -21.14 6.86 -15.33
C SER A 17 -19.72 6.29 -15.11
N GLY A 18 -19.35 6.07 -13.87
CA GLY A 18 -17.98 5.77 -13.52
C GLY A 18 -17.03 6.93 -13.82
N GLY A 19 -15.73 6.66 -13.82
CA GLY A 19 -14.70 7.66 -14.00
C GLY A 19 -13.42 7.16 -14.63
N ALA A 20 -12.38 8.01 -14.63
CA ALA A 20 -11.07 7.62 -15.09
C ALA A 20 -10.47 6.51 -14.20
N ALA A 21 -10.85 6.50 -12.90
CA ALA A 21 -10.34 5.56 -11.91
C ALA A 21 -11.36 4.51 -11.46
N SER A 22 -12.61 4.54 -11.93
CA SER A 22 -13.66 3.64 -11.47
C SER A 22 -14.57 3.17 -12.58
N ARG A 23 -15.04 1.94 -12.49
CA ARG A 23 -16.15 1.43 -13.30
C ARG A 23 -17.47 2.08 -12.85
N PRO A 24 -18.54 1.98 -13.67
CA PRO A 24 -19.90 2.28 -13.24
C PRO A 24 -20.30 1.44 -12.03
N VAL A 25 -21.00 2.07 -11.08
CA VAL A 25 -21.56 1.42 -9.89
C VAL A 25 -22.99 0.99 -10.17
N ALA A 26 -23.31 -0.27 -9.94
CA ALA A 26 -24.66 -0.79 -10.15
C ALA A 26 -25.63 -0.28 -9.07
N CYS A 27 -26.90 -0.11 -9.43
CA CYS A 27 -27.93 0.31 -8.47
C CYS A 27 -28.01 -0.64 -7.27
N ALA A 28 -27.79 -1.93 -7.50
CA ALA A 28 -27.84 -2.96 -6.47
C ALA A 28 -26.74 -2.85 -5.40
N GLU A 29 -25.67 -2.05 -5.63
CA GLU A 29 -24.65 -1.79 -4.60
C GLU A 29 -25.22 -1.01 -3.40
N CYS A 30 -26.28 -0.22 -3.63
CA CYS A 30 -26.85 0.65 -2.62
C CYS A 30 -28.35 0.48 -2.41
N HIS A 31 -29.04 -0.18 -3.35
CA HIS A 31 -30.48 -0.34 -3.31
C HIS A 31 -30.92 -1.77 -3.59
N GLN A 32 -32.00 -2.19 -2.97
CA GLN A 32 -32.71 -3.35 -3.44
C GLN A 32 -33.39 -3.02 -4.76
N VAL A 33 -32.92 -3.61 -5.86
CA VAL A 33 -33.46 -3.37 -7.20
C VAL A 33 -34.65 -4.30 -7.42
N PRO A 34 -35.87 -3.78 -7.53
CA PRO A 34 -37.06 -4.62 -7.72
C PRO A 34 -37.07 -5.23 -9.11
N ALA A 35 -37.52 -6.48 -9.23
CA ALA A 35 -37.62 -7.18 -10.51
C ALA A 35 -38.79 -6.65 -11.35
N LYS A 36 -39.79 -6.03 -10.73
CA LYS A 36 -40.98 -5.46 -11.36
C LYS A 36 -41.55 -4.33 -10.49
N LEU A 37 -42.43 -3.51 -11.07
CA LEU A 37 -42.98 -2.32 -10.44
C LEU A 37 -43.76 -2.61 -9.15
N ASP A 38 -44.45 -3.72 -9.08
CA ASP A 38 -45.27 -4.15 -7.94
C ASP A 38 -44.52 -5.13 -7.01
N ALA A 39 -43.20 -5.25 -7.14
CA ALA A 39 -42.41 -6.08 -6.23
C ALA A 39 -42.36 -5.46 -4.85
N SER A 40 -42.32 -6.30 -3.82
CA SER A 40 -42.08 -5.89 -2.44
C SER A 40 -40.75 -5.14 -2.35
N GLY A 41 -40.70 -4.06 -1.56
CA GLY A 41 -39.55 -3.19 -1.40
C GLY A 41 -39.43 -2.07 -2.44
N HIS A 42 -40.44 -1.89 -3.31
CA HIS A 42 -40.37 -0.85 -4.33
C HIS A 42 -41.30 0.35 -4.04
N THR A 43 -42.59 0.11 -3.78
CA THR A 43 -43.57 1.17 -3.55
C THR A 43 -44.37 0.97 -2.26
N ASP A 44 -43.91 0.12 -1.39
CA ASP A 44 -44.59 -0.30 -0.19
C ASP A 44 -44.09 0.42 1.10
N SER A 45 -43.15 1.35 0.94
CA SER A 45 -42.65 2.20 2.01
C SER A 45 -42.74 3.70 1.66
N ASP A 46 -42.74 4.52 2.68
CA ASP A 46 -42.69 5.98 2.50
C ASP A 46 -41.33 6.43 1.97
N LEU A 47 -41.31 7.54 1.26
CA LEU A 47 -40.08 8.19 0.83
C LEU A 47 -39.24 8.63 2.03
N PRO A 48 -37.95 8.55 1.94
CA PRO A 48 -37.10 8.29 0.76
C PRO A 48 -36.77 6.80 0.58
N ALA A 49 -36.27 6.45 -0.62
CA ALA A 49 -35.85 5.09 -0.93
C ALA A 49 -34.88 4.54 0.13
N GLU A 50 -35.06 3.27 0.46
CA GLU A 50 -34.21 2.55 1.40
C GLU A 50 -32.81 2.33 0.79
N LEU A 51 -31.81 2.33 1.67
CA LEU A 51 -30.47 1.93 1.33
C LEU A 51 -30.18 0.54 1.90
N SER A 52 -29.81 -0.37 1.01
CA SER A 52 -29.41 -1.73 1.32
C SER A 52 -28.07 -1.99 0.66
N PHE A 53 -27.01 -1.69 1.37
CA PHE A 53 -25.65 -1.85 0.84
C PHE A 53 -25.31 -3.32 0.57
N SER A 54 -24.61 -3.57 -0.55
CA SER A 54 -24.19 -4.90 -0.95
C SER A 54 -22.90 -4.87 -1.77
N GLY A 55 -22.42 -6.02 -2.21
CA GLY A 55 -21.32 -6.17 -3.14
C GLY A 55 -20.03 -5.49 -2.72
N VAL A 56 -19.47 -4.66 -3.59
CA VAL A 56 -18.18 -3.99 -3.38
C VAL A 56 -18.20 -3.02 -2.22
N SER A 57 -19.32 -2.39 -1.93
CA SER A 57 -19.42 -1.47 -0.80
C SER A 57 -19.10 -2.14 0.55
N GLN A 58 -19.38 -3.44 0.66
CA GLN A 58 -19.14 -4.26 1.85
C GLN A 58 -17.84 -5.08 1.79
N ALA A 59 -17.04 -4.94 0.75
CA ALA A 59 -15.79 -5.69 0.62
C ALA A 59 -14.89 -5.50 1.84
N GLN A 60 -14.06 -6.50 2.13
CA GLN A 60 -13.18 -6.52 3.29
C GLN A 60 -13.92 -6.36 4.63
N GLN A 61 -15.13 -6.92 4.72
CA GLN A 61 -15.98 -6.91 5.93
C GLN A 61 -16.42 -5.51 6.38
N ARG A 62 -16.46 -4.55 5.47
CA ARG A 62 -16.96 -3.20 5.75
C ARG A 62 -18.46 -3.22 6.04
N LYS A 63 -18.89 -2.27 6.86
CA LYS A 63 -20.29 -2.09 7.26
C LYS A 63 -20.77 -0.70 6.86
N PRO A 64 -21.02 -0.47 5.57
CA PRO A 64 -21.39 0.86 5.09
C PRO A 64 -22.66 1.35 5.75
N SER A 65 -22.66 2.62 6.08
CA SER A 65 -23.81 3.32 6.62
C SER A 65 -24.02 4.66 5.94
N TRP A 66 -25.25 5.14 5.99
CA TRP A 66 -25.65 6.42 5.42
C TRP A 66 -26.19 7.34 6.52
N ASP A 67 -25.61 8.52 6.62
CA ASP A 67 -26.13 9.58 7.47
C ASP A 67 -26.83 10.64 6.62
N ARG A 68 -28.14 10.73 6.81
CA ARG A 68 -28.98 11.66 6.08
C ARG A 68 -28.78 13.12 6.47
N GLN A 69 -28.36 13.39 7.68
CA GLN A 69 -28.13 14.75 8.17
C GLN A 69 -26.85 15.33 7.59
N THR A 70 -25.79 14.55 7.63
CA THR A 70 -24.49 14.94 7.05
C THR A 70 -24.41 14.67 5.57
N ARG A 71 -25.35 13.88 5.00
CA ARG A 71 -25.36 13.46 3.60
C ARG A 71 -24.10 12.71 3.20
N ARG A 72 -23.63 11.83 4.07
CA ARG A 72 -22.38 11.10 3.87
C ARG A 72 -22.56 9.60 4.06
N CYS A 73 -21.88 8.85 3.23
CA CYS A 73 -21.65 7.43 3.48
C CYS A 73 -20.39 7.26 4.31
N SER A 74 -20.39 6.31 5.23
CA SER A 74 -19.23 5.94 6.03
C SER A 74 -19.01 4.43 5.99
N ASP A 75 -17.78 4.02 6.30
CA ASP A 75 -17.34 2.63 6.35
C ASP A 75 -17.65 1.80 5.09
N SER A 76 -17.71 2.42 3.92
CA SER A 76 -17.79 1.68 2.66
C SER A 76 -16.39 1.45 2.08
N TRP A 77 -16.18 0.32 1.44
CA TRP A 77 -14.91 0.04 0.73
C TRP A 77 -14.56 1.13 -0.28
N CYS A 78 -15.56 1.62 -1.00
CA CYS A 78 -15.35 2.61 -2.06
C CYS A 78 -14.89 3.97 -1.56
N HIS A 79 -15.26 4.37 -0.33
CA HIS A 79 -15.03 5.73 0.18
C HIS A 79 -14.17 5.79 1.43
N SER A 80 -13.72 4.66 1.97
CA SER A 80 -12.97 4.68 3.22
C SER A 80 -12.10 3.45 3.48
N PRO A 81 -11.33 2.92 2.54
CA PRO A 81 -10.49 1.75 2.85
C PRO A 81 -9.34 2.08 3.80
N SER A 82 -8.85 3.30 3.78
CA SER A 82 -7.77 3.78 4.67
C SER A 82 -7.84 5.29 4.87
N ALA A 83 -9.03 5.89 4.68
CA ALA A 83 -9.13 7.33 4.58
C ALA A 83 -8.94 8.00 5.93
N SER A 84 -7.89 8.77 6.03
CA SER A 84 -7.72 9.82 7.03
C SER A 84 -8.63 11.04 6.75
N GLY A 85 -9.48 10.97 5.72
CA GLY A 85 -10.33 12.04 5.27
C GLY A 85 -11.82 11.74 5.38
N PRO A 86 -12.67 12.79 5.44
CA PRO A 86 -14.11 12.63 5.47
C PRO A 86 -14.59 12.01 4.15
N SER A 87 -15.55 11.09 4.22
CA SER A 87 -16.25 10.58 3.05
C SER A 87 -16.85 11.72 2.25
N ALA A 88 -16.93 11.55 0.92
CA ALA A 88 -17.53 12.57 0.06
C ALA A 88 -18.98 12.86 0.46
N GLU A 89 -19.36 14.11 0.44
CA GLU A 89 -20.75 14.49 0.65
C GLU A 89 -21.55 14.17 -0.62
N TRP A 90 -22.68 13.47 -0.45
CA TRP A 90 -23.54 13.02 -1.53
C TRP A 90 -24.04 14.14 -2.46
N THR A 91 -24.30 15.30 -1.91
CA THR A 91 -24.83 16.47 -2.61
C THR A 91 -23.76 17.51 -2.95
N SER A 92 -22.49 17.16 -2.79
CA SER A 92 -21.39 18.06 -3.12
C SER A 92 -21.22 18.18 -4.64
N ASP A 93 -20.98 19.41 -5.08
CA ASP A 93 -20.62 19.74 -6.46
C ASP A 93 -19.08 19.69 -6.69
N ALA A 94 -18.33 19.20 -5.72
CA ALA A 94 -16.88 19.19 -5.74
C ALA A 94 -16.25 18.26 -6.79
N GLY A 95 -17.07 17.60 -7.61
CA GLY A 95 -16.56 16.74 -8.68
C GLY A 95 -16.00 15.41 -8.19
N ARG A 96 -15.03 14.86 -8.93
CA ARG A 96 -14.39 13.58 -8.61
C ARG A 96 -13.37 13.74 -7.50
N LEU A 97 -13.32 12.77 -6.62
CA LEU A 97 -12.24 12.69 -5.63
C LEU A 97 -10.89 12.49 -6.34
N PRO A 98 -9.83 13.17 -5.91
CA PRO A 98 -8.48 12.86 -6.35
C PRO A 98 -8.05 11.48 -5.87
N CYS A 99 -6.97 10.92 -6.42
CA CYS A 99 -6.44 9.62 -5.97
C CYS A 99 -6.23 9.58 -4.44
N THR A 100 -5.73 10.66 -3.88
CA THR A 100 -5.52 10.83 -2.42
C THR A 100 -6.80 11.01 -1.61
N GLY A 101 -7.95 11.12 -2.25
CA GLY A 101 -9.25 11.22 -1.57
C GLY A 101 -9.78 9.91 -1.02
N CYS A 102 -9.23 8.78 -1.46
CA CYS A 102 -9.61 7.44 -1.01
C CYS A 102 -8.48 6.74 -0.24
N HIS A 103 -7.27 6.92 -0.66
CA HIS A 103 -6.07 6.36 -0.02
C HIS A 103 -4.87 7.29 -0.20
N GLY A 104 -3.82 7.09 0.59
CA GLY A 104 -2.55 7.76 0.36
C GLY A 104 -1.94 7.34 -0.99
N SER A 105 -1.07 8.16 -1.54
CA SER A 105 -0.34 7.84 -2.78
C SER A 105 1.16 8.11 -2.58
N PRO A 106 1.91 7.10 -2.13
CA PRO A 106 1.51 5.74 -1.72
C PRO A 106 0.66 5.71 -0.45
N PRO A 107 -0.04 4.59 -0.14
CA PRO A 107 -0.69 4.39 1.14
C PRO A 107 0.31 4.46 2.31
N PRO A 108 -0.13 4.81 3.53
CA PRO A 108 0.78 4.86 4.69
C PRO A 108 1.33 3.48 5.06
N ALA A 109 2.38 3.46 5.86
CA ALA A 109 2.94 2.22 6.41
C ALA A 109 1.82 1.33 7.01
N PRO A 110 1.92 0.00 6.88
CA PRO A 110 3.09 -0.79 6.45
C PRO A 110 3.29 -0.90 4.92
N HIS A 111 2.56 -0.15 4.11
CA HIS A 111 2.78 -0.14 2.67
C HIS A 111 4.15 0.46 2.33
N VAL A 112 4.85 -0.14 1.36
CA VAL A 112 6.14 0.39 0.87
C VAL A 112 5.97 1.82 0.33
N GLN A 113 6.85 2.72 0.74
CA GLN A 113 6.78 4.14 0.41
C GLN A 113 7.48 4.45 -0.92
N MET A 114 7.03 3.79 -1.99
CA MET A 114 7.60 3.90 -3.34
C MET A 114 6.57 4.47 -4.32
N ALA A 115 7.00 5.40 -5.16
CA ALA A 115 6.13 6.00 -6.19
C ALA A 115 5.93 5.12 -7.44
N ALA A 116 6.71 4.04 -7.58
CA ALA A 116 6.65 3.14 -8.74
C ALA A 116 5.51 2.12 -8.61
N CYS A 117 4.27 2.60 -8.52
CA CYS A 117 3.07 1.81 -8.23
C CYS A 117 2.88 0.60 -9.15
N ALA A 118 3.16 0.74 -10.44
CA ALA A 118 3.00 -0.34 -11.43
C ALA A 118 3.96 -1.53 -11.20
N ARG A 119 5.00 -1.40 -10.38
CA ARG A 119 5.88 -2.55 -10.07
C ARG A 119 5.13 -3.66 -9.33
N CYS A 120 4.18 -3.29 -8.49
CA CYS A 120 3.38 -4.24 -7.72
C CYS A 120 1.93 -4.30 -8.22
N HIS A 121 1.39 -3.19 -8.73
CA HIS A 121 0.01 -3.05 -9.17
C HIS A 121 -0.12 -2.92 -10.69
N GLY A 122 0.79 -3.50 -11.47
CA GLY A 122 0.84 -3.36 -12.93
C GLY A 122 -0.36 -3.91 -13.69
N ASP A 123 -1.21 -4.70 -13.06
CA ASP A 123 -2.49 -5.12 -13.61
C ASP A 123 -3.57 -4.02 -13.54
N VAL A 124 -3.42 -3.10 -12.61
CA VAL A 124 -4.40 -2.03 -12.31
C VAL A 124 -3.86 -0.67 -12.72
N VAL A 125 -2.58 -0.42 -12.44
CA VAL A 125 -1.91 0.87 -12.65
C VAL A 125 -1.09 0.83 -13.93
N GLY A 126 -1.15 1.90 -14.73
CA GLY A 126 -0.36 2.03 -15.95
C GLY A 126 1.14 2.26 -15.68
N ASP A 127 1.95 2.09 -16.73
CA ASP A 127 3.41 2.23 -16.65
C ASP A 127 3.88 3.65 -16.28
N ASP A 128 2.98 4.64 -16.38
CA ASP A 128 3.18 5.99 -15.87
C ASP A 128 3.06 6.10 -14.35
N HIS A 129 2.73 5.00 -13.66
CA HIS A 129 2.53 4.90 -12.22
C HIS A 129 1.40 5.79 -11.66
N VAL A 130 0.54 6.34 -12.50
CA VAL A 130 -0.51 7.30 -12.12
C VAL A 130 -1.86 6.92 -12.71
N SER A 131 -1.92 6.56 -13.99
CA SER A 131 -3.16 6.22 -14.66
C SER A 131 -3.70 4.85 -14.23
N ILE A 132 -5.02 4.72 -14.19
CA ILE A 132 -5.67 3.42 -13.99
C ILE A 132 -5.84 2.73 -15.33
N LYS A 133 -5.11 1.64 -15.51
CA LYS A 133 -5.08 0.80 -16.71
C LYS A 133 -6.36 -0.05 -16.81
N ASP A 134 -6.79 -0.65 -15.70
CA ASP A 134 -8.01 -1.44 -15.63
C ASP A 134 -8.94 -0.95 -14.52
N ARG A 135 -9.99 -0.23 -14.94
CA ARG A 135 -11.00 0.31 -14.02
C ARG A 135 -11.91 -0.76 -13.41
N ASN A 136 -11.96 -1.95 -13.99
CA ASN A 136 -12.76 -3.04 -13.44
C ASN A 136 -12.08 -3.69 -12.23
N LYS A 137 -10.74 -3.63 -12.21
CA LYS A 137 -9.91 -4.11 -11.09
C LYS A 137 -9.69 -3.06 -10.01
N HIS A 138 -9.74 -1.78 -10.39
CA HIS A 138 -9.58 -0.71 -9.41
C HIS A 138 -10.88 -0.48 -8.64
N ILE A 139 -11.08 -0.65 -7.47
CA ILE A 139 -12.33 -0.54 -6.68
C ILE A 139 -13.30 -1.71 -6.99
N ASP A 140 -12.81 -2.93 -6.99
CA ASP A 140 -13.64 -4.14 -7.09
C ASP A 140 -13.76 -4.92 -5.77
N GLY A 141 -13.09 -4.45 -4.73
CA GLY A 141 -13.05 -5.09 -3.41
C GLY A 141 -11.83 -5.97 -3.20
N ILE A 142 -10.97 -6.10 -4.20
CA ILE A 142 -9.75 -6.89 -4.18
C ILE A 142 -8.55 -5.92 -4.25
N VAL A 143 -7.49 -6.24 -3.56
CA VAL A 143 -6.21 -5.56 -3.72
C VAL A 143 -5.37 -6.39 -4.68
N ASP A 144 -5.39 -6.02 -5.96
CA ASP A 144 -4.54 -6.65 -6.97
C ASP A 144 -3.09 -6.19 -6.78
N ALA A 145 -2.27 -7.06 -6.28
CA ALA A 145 -0.83 -6.87 -6.23
C ALA A 145 -0.16 -8.10 -6.86
N VAL A 146 0.60 -7.88 -7.90
CA VAL A 146 1.58 -8.86 -8.32
C VAL A 146 2.72 -8.76 -7.31
N VAL A 147 2.67 -9.61 -6.30
CA VAL A 147 3.80 -9.72 -5.38
C VAL A 147 4.95 -10.30 -6.19
N PRO A 148 6.03 -9.53 -6.39
CA PRO A 148 7.17 -10.06 -7.11
C PRO A 148 7.65 -11.33 -6.42
N VAL A 149 7.86 -12.40 -7.18
CA VAL A 149 8.37 -13.67 -6.65
C VAL A 149 9.83 -13.58 -6.18
N THR A 150 10.44 -12.41 -6.35
CA THR A 150 11.82 -12.12 -5.98
C THR A 150 11.87 -10.86 -5.11
N CYS A 151 12.78 -10.85 -4.15
CA CYS A 151 12.94 -9.76 -3.18
C CYS A 151 13.17 -8.40 -3.88
N ASN A 152 13.89 -8.37 -4.99
CA ASN A 152 14.15 -7.16 -5.77
C ASN A 152 12.93 -6.56 -6.48
N GLY A 153 11.77 -7.16 -6.34
CA GLY A 153 10.53 -6.57 -6.82
C GLY A 153 10.12 -5.33 -6.02
N CYS A 154 10.37 -5.34 -4.72
CA CYS A 154 10.03 -4.23 -3.82
C CYS A 154 11.25 -3.42 -3.39
N HIS A 155 12.36 -4.05 -3.09
CA HIS A 155 13.62 -3.39 -2.73
C HIS A 155 14.77 -3.90 -3.59
N GLY A 156 15.78 -3.08 -3.80
CA GLY A 156 16.83 -3.37 -4.74
C GLY A 156 16.45 -3.05 -6.19
N GLY A 157 17.12 -3.67 -7.12
CA GLY A 157 16.93 -3.40 -8.55
C GLY A 157 17.68 -4.43 -9.38
N ILE A 158 19.01 -4.34 -9.45
CA ILE A 158 19.85 -5.30 -10.18
C ILE A 158 19.89 -6.65 -9.45
N ASN A 159 19.79 -6.63 -8.14
CA ASN A 159 19.71 -7.78 -7.25
C ASN A 159 18.80 -7.45 -6.06
N ASP A 160 18.68 -8.37 -5.10
CA ASP A 160 17.79 -8.24 -3.95
C ASP A 160 18.24 -7.20 -2.90
N ALA A 161 19.33 -6.48 -3.15
CA ALA A 161 19.86 -5.45 -2.26
C ALA A 161 19.66 -4.04 -2.84
N PRO A 162 19.44 -3.00 -2.00
CA PRO A 162 19.44 -1.62 -2.45
C PRO A 162 20.72 -1.24 -3.23
N PRO A 163 20.66 -0.30 -4.17
CA PRO A 163 19.58 0.61 -4.49
C PRO A 163 18.50 -0.01 -5.38
N SER A 164 17.21 0.40 -5.34
CA SER A 164 16.66 1.46 -4.53
C SER A 164 16.25 0.92 -3.17
N ASP A 165 16.24 1.77 -2.13
CA ASP A 165 15.58 1.43 -0.87
C ASP A 165 14.04 1.57 -1.00
N LEU A 166 13.30 1.24 0.06
CA LEU A 166 11.82 1.30 0.05
C LEU A 166 11.27 2.72 -0.08
N ALA A 167 12.07 3.74 0.18
CA ALA A 167 11.71 5.14 -0.05
C ALA A 167 12.12 5.64 -1.44
N GLY A 168 12.68 4.75 -2.29
CA GLY A 168 13.13 5.10 -3.64
C GLY A 168 14.51 5.78 -3.69
N ASN A 169 15.25 5.85 -2.58
CA ASN A 169 16.59 6.43 -2.59
C ASN A 169 17.61 5.51 -3.27
N SER A 170 18.56 6.11 -3.95
CA SER A 170 19.65 5.41 -4.62
C SER A 170 21.04 5.82 -4.14
N SER A 171 21.16 6.87 -3.34
CA SER A 171 22.43 7.34 -2.79
C SER A 171 22.91 6.45 -1.64
N THR A 172 24.19 6.09 -1.64
CA THR A 172 24.83 5.37 -0.54
C THR A 172 24.86 6.14 0.79
N THR A 173 24.58 7.45 0.75
CA THR A 173 24.40 8.27 1.96
C THR A 173 23.05 8.08 2.62
N SER A 174 22.09 7.47 1.92
CA SER A 174 20.78 7.12 2.50
C SER A 174 20.92 5.84 3.33
N PRO A 175 20.45 5.80 4.59
CA PRO A 175 20.61 4.65 5.47
C PRO A 175 20.05 3.35 4.89
N GLY A 176 18.94 3.42 4.15
CA GLY A 176 18.33 2.25 3.50
C GLY A 176 19.13 1.71 2.31
N VAL A 177 20.03 2.50 1.73
CA VAL A 177 20.93 2.10 0.64
C VAL A 177 22.30 1.69 1.18
N GLY A 178 22.96 2.58 1.89
CA GLY A 178 24.24 2.32 2.57
C GLY A 178 25.24 1.55 1.72
N ALA A 179 25.94 0.63 2.35
CA ALA A 179 26.99 -0.19 1.74
C ALA A 179 26.48 -1.55 1.19
N HIS A 180 25.15 -1.75 1.02
CA HIS A 180 24.60 -3.04 0.63
C HIS A 180 25.25 -3.64 -0.62
N GLN A 181 25.41 -2.87 -1.70
CA GLN A 181 26.00 -3.37 -2.94
C GLN A 181 27.46 -3.83 -2.75
N ALA A 182 28.24 -3.11 -1.93
CA ALA A 182 29.62 -3.53 -1.64
C ALA A 182 29.67 -4.86 -0.90
N HIS A 183 28.70 -5.11 -0.01
CA HIS A 183 28.62 -6.37 0.74
C HIS A 183 28.14 -7.52 -0.12
N VAL A 184 27.07 -7.36 -0.90
CA VAL A 184 26.51 -8.47 -1.70
C VAL A 184 27.34 -8.81 -2.93
N ALA A 185 28.06 -7.84 -3.50
CA ALA A 185 28.96 -8.11 -4.62
C ALA A 185 30.24 -8.81 -4.18
N GLY A 186 30.66 -8.62 -2.95
CA GLY A 186 32.00 -9.00 -2.49
C GLY A 186 33.10 -8.23 -3.20
N THR A 187 34.32 -8.58 -2.92
CA THR A 187 35.53 -7.99 -3.54
C THR A 187 36.57 -9.08 -3.78
N GLY A 188 37.68 -8.76 -4.48
CA GLY A 188 38.79 -9.69 -4.60
C GLY A 188 39.45 -10.08 -3.27
N ARG A 189 39.09 -9.41 -2.17
CA ARG A 189 39.62 -9.65 -0.80
C ARG A 189 38.57 -10.18 0.18
N ALA A 190 37.27 -10.06 -0.17
CA ALA A 190 36.18 -10.50 0.67
C ALA A 190 35.10 -11.18 -0.16
N ARG A 191 34.57 -12.28 0.34
CA ARG A 191 33.42 -12.93 -0.28
C ARG A 191 32.16 -12.07 -0.16
N ALA A 192 31.18 -12.34 -1.00
CA ALA A 192 29.83 -11.80 -0.86
C ALA A 192 29.24 -12.14 0.53
N VAL A 193 28.60 -11.17 1.14
CA VAL A 193 27.94 -11.31 2.43
C VAL A 193 26.44 -11.55 2.17
N PRO A 194 25.87 -12.66 2.63
CA PRO A 194 24.47 -12.93 2.47
C PRO A 194 23.60 -12.00 3.33
N CYS A 195 22.39 -11.72 2.89
CA CYS A 195 21.44 -10.86 3.62
C CYS A 195 21.20 -11.32 5.07
N ALA A 196 21.17 -12.65 5.27
CA ALA A 196 20.98 -13.27 6.60
C ALA A 196 22.12 -13.02 7.58
N GLU A 197 23.25 -12.45 7.13
CA GLU A 197 24.32 -12.04 8.05
C GLU A 197 23.95 -10.80 8.87
N CYS A 198 23.02 -9.99 8.35
CA CYS A 198 22.61 -8.74 8.98
C CYS A 198 21.09 -8.62 9.22
N HIS A 199 20.29 -9.44 8.57
CA HIS A 199 18.84 -9.36 8.63
C HIS A 199 18.19 -10.73 8.81
N VAL A 200 17.00 -10.77 9.39
CA VAL A 200 16.10 -11.90 9.24
C VAL A 200 15.54 -11.85 7.83
N VAL A 201 15.87 -12.86 7.02
CA VAL A 201 15.39 -12.96 5.65
C VAL A 201 14.05 -13.71 5.66
N PRO A 202 12.93 -13.07 5.30
CA PRO A 202 11.64 -13.73 5.27
C PRO A 202 11.58 -14.76 4.14
N ALA A 203 10.87 -15.86 4.34
CA ALA A 203 10.60 -16.85 3.29
C ALA A 203 9.45 -16.41 2.37
N ALA A 204 8.54 -15.58 2.89
CA ALA A 204 7.41 -15.03 2.16
C ALA A 204 7.17 -13.56 2.55
N VAL A 205 6.53 -12.80 1.65
CA VAL A 205 6.22 -11.38 1.88
C VAL A 205 5.35 -11.17 3.13
N ALA A 206 4.44 -12.10 3.41
CA ALA A 206 3.54 -12.03 4.55
C ALA A 206 4.14 -12.59 5.86
N ASP A 207 5.41 -12.98 5.89
CA ASP A 207 6.02 -13.51 7.10
C ASP A 207 6.04 -12.46 8.21
N PRO A 208 5.81 -12.87 9.47
CA PRO A 208 5.90 -11.98 10.62
C PRO A 208 7.25 -11.27 10.69
N GLY A 209 7.21 -9.96 10.95
CA GLY A 209 8.41 -9.11 11.01
C GLY A 209 8.87 -8.57 9.65
N HIS A 210 8.23 -8.95 8.52
CA HIS A 210 8.61 -8.39 7.23
C HIS A 210 7.87 -7.08 6.90
N LEU A 211 6.58 -7.04 7.09
CA LEU A 211 5.74 -5.85 6.86
C LEU A 211 5.07 -5.42 8.17
N ASP A 212 5.85 -5.19 9.19
CA ASP A 212 5.34 -4.90 10.54
C ASP A 212 5.18 -3.40 10.83
N GLY A 213 5.50 -2.54 9.86
CA GLY A 213 5.29 -1.10 9.96
C GLY A 213 6.34 -0.35 10.79
N GLN A 214 7.44 -0.99 11.20
CA GLN A 214 8.49 -0.34 12.01
C GLN A 214 9.37 0.63 11.21
N GLY A 215 9.17 0.75 9.91
CA GLY A 215 9.77 1.79 9.05
C GLY A 215 11.23 1.59 8.68
N SER A 216 11.96 0.70 9.35
CA SER A 216 13.34 0.33 9.01
C SER A 216 13.58 -1.14 9.33
N ALA A 217 14.37 -1.81 8.50
CA ALA A 217 14.73 -3.20 8.76
C ALA A 217 15.60 -3.31 10.01
N GLU A 218 15.34 -4.32 10.83
CA GLU A 218 16.18 -4.66 11.97
C GLU A 218 17.54 -5.18 11.49
N VAL A 219 18.59 -4.78 12.17
CA VAL A 219 19.95 -5.30 11.98
C VAL A 219 20.28 -6.30 13.08
N LEU A 220 20.17 -7.58 12.74
CA LEU A 220 20.44 -8.71 13.64
C LEU A 220 21.65 -9.48 13.12
N PHE A 221 22.83 -9.13 13.60
CA PHE A 221 24.09 -9.71 13.12
C PHE A 221 24.15 -11.23 13.28
N GLY A 222 24.58 -11.90 12.22
CA GLY A 222 24.79 -13.34 12.14
C GLY A 222 26.14 -13.82 12.66
N GLY A 223 26.46 -15.08 12.33
CA GLY A 223 27.60 -15.78 12.89
C GLY A 223 28.98 -15.22 12.53
N VAL A 224 29.15 -14.75 11.28
CA VAL A 224 30.44 -14.24 10.81
C VAL A 224 30.78 -12.91 11.49
N ALA A 225 29.83 -12.03 11.63
CA ALA A 225 30.01 -10.74 12.29
C ALA A 225 30.40 -10.89 13.77
N LYS A 226 29.96 -11.99 14.40
CA LYS A 226 30.21 -12.33 15.83
C LYS A 226 31.44 -13.23 16.06
N THR A 227 32.16 -13.60 15.01
CA THR A 227 33.32 -14.47 15.11
C THR A 227 34.37 -13.89 16.09
N ALA A 228 35.10 -14.78 16.74
CA ALA A 228 36.14 -14.44 17.70
C ALA A 228 35.69 -13.54 18.88
N GLY A 229 34.44 -13.66 19.28
CA GLY A 229 33.89 -12.90 20.40
C GLY A 229 33.58 -11.44 20.07
N ALA A 230 33.45 -11.09 18.77
CA ALA A 230 33.01 -9.77 18.37
C ALA A 230 31.55 -9.53 18.77
N GLU A 231 31.27 -8.34 19.26
CA GLU A 231 29.92 -7.88 19.67
C GLU A 231 29.48 -6.75 18.74
N PRO A 232 29.01 -7.10 17.52
CA PRO A 232 28.66 -6.10 16.54
C PRO A 232 27.41 -5.32 16.94
N GLY A 233 27.41 -4.02 16.63
CA GLY A 233 26.27 -3.14 16.78
C GLY A 233 26.07 -2.26 15.54
N TYR A 234 24.86 -1.79 15.32
CA TYR A 234 24.52 -0.83 14.30
C TYR A 234 23.94 0.43 14.95
N VAL A 235 24.59 1.56 14.73
CA VAL A 235 24.18 2.84 15.33
C VAL A 235 24.32 3.94 14.29
N PHE A 236 23.23 4.63 14.01
CA PHE A 236 23.18 5.80 13.13
C PHE A 236 23.87 5.61 11.75
N GLY A 237 23.59 4.48 11.09
CA GLY A 237 24.17 4.20 9.77
C GLY A 237 25.58 3.62 9.79
N SER A 238 26.13 3.34 10.95
CA SER A 238 27.49 2.80 11.11
C SER A 238 27.48 1.44 11.81
N CYS A 239 28.20 0.47 11.24
CA CYS A 239 28.48 -0.82 11.88
C CYS A 239 29.69 -0.70 12.79
N GLN A 240 29.56 -1.20 13.99
CA GLN A 240 30.63 -1.14 15.01
C GLN A 240 30.98 -2.54 15.52
N LYS A 241 32.21 -2.74 15.92
CA LYS A 241 32.69 -3.93 16.62
C LYS A 241 32.40 -5.27 15.93
N SER A 242 32.22 -5.28 14.60
CA SER A 242 32.05 -6.54 13.88
C SER A 242 33.38 -7.18 13.53
N TYR A 243 33.41 -8.51 13.53
CA TYR A 243 34.57 -9.26 13.08
C TYR A 243 35.01 -8.87 11.65
N CYS A 244 34.06 -8.71 10.76
CA CYS A 244 34.30 -8.35 9.37
C CYS A 244 35.09 -7.03 9.21
N HIS A 245 34.91 -6.09 10.14
CA HIS A 245 35.57 -4.79 10.14
C HIS A 245 36.71 -4.71 11.17
N GLY A 246 37.23 -5.85 11.57
CA GLY A 246 38.49 -5.92 12.33
C GLY A 246 38.37 -5.74 13.84
N ALA A 247 37.20 -5.94 14.45
CA ALA A 247 37.03 -5.82 15.91
C ALA A 247 37.95 -6.70 16.72
N SER A 248 38.44 -7.80 16.14
CA SER A 248 39.35 -8.76 16.79
C SER A 248 40.85 -8.49 16.51
N PHE A 249 41.18 -7.45 15.74
CA PHE A 249 42.58 -7.13 15.48
C PHE A 249 43.17 -6.23 16.57
N PRO A 250 44.44 -6.44 16.91
CA PRO A 250 45.17 -5.53 17.81
C PRO A 250 45.16 -4.10 17.21
N GLY A 251 44.64 -3.14 17.96
CA GLY A 251 44.52 -1.75 17.51
C GLY A 251 43.07 -1.33 17.14
N GLY A 252 42.14 -2.25 17.18
CA GLY A 252 40.71 -1.98 16.96
C GLY A 252 40.28 -1.91 15.51
N ALA A 253 38.96 -1.89 15.30
CA ALA A 253 38.38 -1.77 13.97
C ALA A 253 38.56 -0.35 13.44
N PRO A 254 38.96 -0.16 12.18
CA PRO A 254 38.77 1.12 11.52
C PRO A 254 37.26 1.41 11.47
N SER A 255 36.90 2.62 11.85
CA SER A 255 35.54 3.12 11.65
C SER A 255 35.28 3.23 10.15
N GLY A 256 34.43 2.38 9.60
CA GLY A 256 33.93 2.47 8.25
C GLY A 256 32.72 3.39 8.18
#